data_253568fd48f1aba44eceea577538826e
#
_entry.id   253568fd48f1aba44eceea577538826e
#
_cell.length_a   1.000
_cell.length_b   1.000
_cell.length_c   1.000
_cell.angle_alpha   90.00
_cell.angle_beta   90.00
_cell.angle_gamma   90.00
#
_symmetry.space_group_name_H-M   'P 1'
#
loop_
_entity.id
_entity.type
_entity.pdbx_description
1 polymer ?
#
loop_
_entity_poly.entity_id
_entity_poly.type
_entity_poly.pdbx_seq_one_letter_code
_entity_poly.pdbx_strand_id
1 'polypeptide(L)'
;MQKIYSKDDLLFDVEIYDDDTCFDQVNWELIKEFTVKIWTTDESVALVYTLPDLISYRLPIPSTALSTLGTGILKASYTVAVDSLYFSDGLYNRSGEIQTNLYLINEGE
;
A
#
# COMPACT_ATOMS: atom_id res chain seq x y z
N MET A 1 -1.11 8.02 -17.38
CA MET A 1 -1.54 7.70 -16.00
C MET A 1 -2.96 7.19 -16.05
N GLN A 2 -3.22 6.09 -15.37
CA GLN A 2 -4.54 5.48 -15.34
C GLN A 2 -5.48 6.25 -14.41
N LYS A 3 -6.69 6.54 -14.89
CA LYS A 3 -7.73 7.17 -14.07
C LYS A 3 -8.53 6.12 -13.32
N ILE A 4 -8.79 6.36 -12.04
CA ILE A 4 -9.70 5.56 -11.23
C ILE A 4 -10.76 6.48 -10.62
N TYR A 5 -11.91 5.91 -10.28
CA TYR A 5 -13.06 6.69 -9.84
C TYR A 5 -13.48 6.28 -8.43
N SER A 6 -13.89 7.25 -7.63
CA SER A 6 -14.22 7.01 -6.21
C SER A 6 -15.46 6.12 -6.03
N LYS A 7 -16.31 6.00 -7.05
CA LYS A 7 -17.48 5.11 -7.00
C LYS A 7 -17.14 3.64 -7.25
N ASP A 8 -15.93 3.36 -7.73
CA ASP A 8 -15.49 2.00 -8.02
C ASP A 8 -14.63 1.48 -6.85
N ASP A 9 -14.62 0.17 -6.69
CA ASP A 9 -13.67 -0.48 -5.78
C ASP A 9 -12.32 -0.60 -6.47
N LEU A 10 -11.25 -0.53 -5.70
CA LEU A 10 -9.88 -0.68 -6.19
C LEU A 10 -9.23 -1.90 -5.57
N LEU A 11 -8.70 -2.78 -6.41
CA LEU A 11 -7.83 -3.84 -5.96
C LEU A 11 -6.38 -3.41 -6.20
N PHE A 12 -5.70 -3.04 -5.13
CA PHE A 12 -4.36 -2.45 -5.18
C PHE A 12 -3.31 -3.54 -4.99
N ASP A 13 -2.50 -3.79 -6.02
CA ASP A 13 -1.43 -4.78 -5.95
C ASP A 13 -0.21 -4.17 -5.28
N VAL A 14 0.32 -4.85 -4.26
CA VAL A 14 1.50 -4.43 -3.53
C VAL A 14 2.63 -5.40 -3.82
N GLU A 15 3.69 -4.93 -4.46
CA GLU A 15 4.89 -5.71 -4.72
C GLU A 15 6.07 -5.05 -4.02
N ILE A 16 6.80 -5.83 -3.23
CA ILE A 16 7.96 -5.35 -2.49
C ILE A 16 9.18 -6.12 -2.98
N TYR A 17 10.22 -5.37 -3.31
CA TYR A 17 11.48 -5.94 -3.80
C TYR A 17 12.56 -5.76 -2.75
N ASP A 18 13.36 -6.80 -2.55
CA ASP A 18 14.58 -6.75 -1.77
C ASP A 18 15.73 -7.06 -2.73
N ASP A 19 16.54 -6.06 -3.02
CA ASP A 19 17.49 -6.06 -4.13
C ASP A 19 16.71 -6.34 -5.44
N ASP A 20 17.00 -7.43 -6.13
CA ASP A 20 16.29 -7.82 -7.35
C ASP A 20 15.24 -8.91 -7.07
N THR A 21 14.99 -9.23 -5.82
CA THR A 21 14.04 -10.27 -5.43
C THR A 21 12.71 -9.63 -5.00
N CYS A 22 11.63 -10.03 -5.67
CA CYS A 22 10.29 -9.57 -5.32
C CYS A 22 9.75 -10.36 -4.13
N PHE A 23 9.31 -9.66 -3.09
CA PHE A 23 8.55 -10.26 -2.00
C PHE A 23 7.10 -10.40 -2.42
N ASP A 24 6.84 -11.35 -3.30
CA ASP A 24 5.51 -11.68 -3.80
C ASP A 24 4.86 -12.77 -2.94
N GLN A 25 4.01 -13.57 -3.53
CA GLN A 25 3.26 -14.61 -2.84
C GLN A 25 4.15 -15.61 -2.08
N VAL A 26 5.36 -15.86 -2.57
CA VAL A 26 6.27 -16.84 -1.97
C VAL A 26 6.94 -16.28 -0.73
N ASN A 27 7.27 -14.99 -0.75
CA ASN A 27 8.07 -14.35 0.29
C ASN A 27 7.23 -13.65 1.36
N TRP A 28 5.93 -13.48 1.17
CA TRP A 28 5.06 -12.78 2.12
C TRP A 28 5.07 -13.40 3.52
N GLU A 29 5.28 -14.71 3.64
CA GLU A 29 5.35 -15.38 4.93
C GLU A 29 6.54 -14.96 5.78
N LEU A 30 7.58 -14.38 5.16
CA LEU A 30 8.74 -13.83 5.86
C LEU A 30 8.46 -12.45 6.46
N ILE A 31 7.39 -11.82 6.05
CA ILE A 31 7.04 -10.47 6.49
C ILE A 31 6.26 -10.59 7.79
N LYS A 32 6.77 -9.93 8.83
CA LYS A 32 6.15 -9.93 10.16
C LYS A 32 5.23 -8.75 10.39
N GLU A 33 5.62 -7.58 9.87
CA GLU A 33 4.82 -6.37 9.96
C GLU A 33 4.80 -5.66 8.63
N PHE A 34 3.67 -5.12 8.27
CA PHE A 34 3.50 -4.33 7.06
C PHE A 34 2.43 -3.28 7.29
N THR A 35 2.75 -2.03 6.92
CA THR A 35 1.80 -0.93 6.95
C THR A 35 1.93 -0.17 5.64
N VAL A 36 0.80 0.12 5.00
CA VAL A 36 0.75 0.96 3.81
C VAL A 36 -0.19 2.13 4.07
N LYS A 37 0.22 3.30 3.65
CA LYS A 37 -0.51 4.55 3.80
C LYS A 37 -0.78 5.10 2.41
N ILE A 38 -2.04 5.43 2.12
CA ILE A 38 -2.49 5.85 0.79
C ILE A 38 -3.24 7.18 0.92
N TRP A 39 -2.86 8.17 0.12
CA TRP A 39 -3.50 9.49 0.14
C TRP A 39 -3.43 10.12 -1.25
N THR A 40 -4.05 11.26 -1.42
CA THR A 40 -3.98 12.05 -2.67
C THR A 40 -3.38 13.43 -2.43
N THR A 41 -4.19 14.38 -2.02
CA THR A 41 -3.76 15.78 -1.87
C THR A 41 -3.36 16.13 -0.45
N ASP A 42 -3.92 15.47 0.55
CA ASP A 42 -3.71 15.77 1.97
C ASP A 42 -3.34 14.48 2.70
N GLU A 43 -2.09 14.37 3.12
CA GLU A 43 -1.59 13.21 3.84
C GLU A 43 -2.27 12.99 5.19
N SER A 44 -2.86 14.04 5.77
CA SER A 44 -3.61 13.89 7.03
C SER A 44 -4.92 13.12 6.83
N VAL A 45 -5.41 13.04 5.60
CA VAL A 45 -6.60 12.26 5.22
C VAL A 45 -6.12 11.02 4.46
N ALA A 46 -5.44 10.13 5.16
CA ALA A 46 -4.86 8.95 4.55
C ALA A 46 -5.59 7.67 4.95
N LEU A 47 -5.63 6.71 4.03
CA LEU A 47 -6.06 5.35 4.33
C LEU A 47 -4.85 4.58 4.81
N VAL A 48 -4.98 3.86 5.94
CA VAL A 48 -3.89 3.08 6.52
C VAL A 48 -4.33 1.63 6.62
N TYR A 49 -3.53 0.74 6.06
CA TYR A 49 -3.79 -0.70 6.06
C TYR A 49 -2.58 -1.45 6.59
N THR A 50 -2.84 -2.60 7.22
CA THR A 50 -1.79 -3.43 7.80
C THR A 50 -1.82 -4.82 7.16
N LEU A 51 -0.86 -5.67 7.55
CA LEU A 51 -0.71 -7.01 6.95
C LEU A 51 -2.01 -7.83 6.91
N PRO A 52 -2.85 -7.87 7.97
CA PRO A 52 -4.10 -8.64 7.91
C PRO A 52 -5.11 -8.14 6.88
N ASP A 53 -4.99 -6.90 6.42
CA ASP A 53 -5.90 -6.33 5.42
C ASP A 53 -5.61 -6.82 4.01
N LEU A 54 -4.43 -7.40 3.78
CA LEU A 54 -4.04 -7.90 2.47
C LEU A 54 -4.47 -9.35 2.28
N ILE A 55 -4.90 -9.65 1.07
CA ILE A 55 -5.17 -11.01 0.61
C ILE A 55 -4.05 -11.36 -0.37
N SER A 56 -3.10 -12.19 0.09
CA SER A 56 -1.82 -12.40 -0.59
C SER A 56 -1.09 -11.05 -0.70
N TYR A 57 -0.76 -10.61 -1.91
CA TYR A 57 -0.10 -9.33 -2.17
C TYR A 57 -1.09 -8.23 -2.60
N ARG A 58 -2.39 -8.48 -2.45
CA ARG A 58 -3.44 -7.57 -2.92
C ARG A 58 -4.18 -6.93 -1.78
N LEU A 59 -4.41 -5.62 -1.92
CA LEU A 59 -5.14 -4.83 -0.94
C LEU A 59 -6.47 -4.39 -1.55
N PRO A 60 -7.60 -4.93 -1.08
CA PRO A 60 -8.90 -4.45 -1.54
C PRO A 60 -9.25 -3.12 -0.85
N ILE A 61 -9.49 -2.10 -1.64
CA ILE A 61 -9.89 -0.78 -1.16
C ILE A 61 -11.30 -0.51 -1.65
N PRO A 62 -12.31 -0.51 -0.77
CA PRO A 62 -13.68 -0.30 -1.19
C PRO A 62 -13.94 1.15 -1.60
N SER A 63 -14.94 1.36 -2.43
CA SER A 63 -15.33 2.70 -2.89
C SER A 63 -15.64 3.66 -1.75
N THR A 64 -16.19 3.15 -0.64
CA THR A 64 -16.48 3.95 0.56
C THR A 64 -15.22 4.55 1.16
N ALA A 65 -14.08 3.84 1.08
CA ALA A 65 -12.80 4.36 1.54
C ALA A 65 -12.22 5.34 0.51
N LEU A 66 -12.23 4.99 -0.78
CA LEU A 66 -11.71 5.87 -1.83
C LEU A 66 -12.41 7.23 -1.85
N SER A 67 -13.69 7.26 -1.59
CA SER A 67 -14.48 8.50 -1.61
C SER A 67 -14.11 9.48 -0.50
N THR A 68 -13.31 9.06 0.49
CA THR A 68 -12.80 9.96 1.54
C THR A 68 -11.59 10.76 1.07
N LEU A 69 -10.94 10.35 -0.03
CA LEU A 69 -9.76 11.02 -0.58
C LEU A 69 -10.17 12.08 -1.60
N GLY A 70 -9.40 13.15 -1.69
CA GLY A 70 -9.62 14.17 -2.72
C GLY A 70 -9.17 13.70 -4.10
N THR A 71 -9.61 14.42 -5.13
CA THR A 71 -9.15 14.19 -6.50
C THR A 71 -7.67 14.53 -6.62
N GLY A 72 -6.90 13.63 -7.21
CA GLY A 72 -5.46 13.85 -7.41
C GLY A 72 -4.70 12.57 -7.66
N ILE A 73 -3.39 12.70 -7.79
CA ILE A 73 -2.49 11.55 -7.94
C ILE A 73 -2.52 10.73 -6.67
N LEU A 74 -2.78 9.44 -6.81
CA LEU A 74 -2.75 8.52 -5.67
C LEU A 74 -1.30 8.28 -5.25
N LYS A 75 -1.00 8.60 -4.00
CA LYS A 75 0.32 8.44 -3.40
C LYS A 75 0.27 7.34 -2.36
N ALA A 76 1.35 6.61 -2.23
CA ALA A 76 1.43 5.54 -1.26
C ALA A 76 2.83 5.47 -0.64
N SER A 77 2.89 5.14 0.63
CA SER A 77 4.14 4.83 1.33
C SER A 77 3.95 3.54 2.12
N TYR A 78 5.06 2.88 2.42
CA TYR A 78 5.01 1.63 3.16
C TYR A 78 6.10 1.56 4.20
N THR A 79 5.84 0.76 5.24
CA THR A 79 6.86 0.26 6.17
C THR A 79 6.70 -1.24 6.26
N VAL A 80 7.80 -1.97 6.33
CA VAL A 80 7.79 -3.42 6.39
C VAL A 80 8.88 -3.90 7.35
N ALA A 81 8.58 -4.95 8.10
CA ALA A 81 9.54 -5.65 8.94
C ALA A 81 9.59 -7.13 8.55
N VAL A 82 10.77 -7.62 8.25
CA VAL A 82 11.02 -8.98 7.77
C VAL A 82 11.91 -9.70 8.78
N ASP A 83 11.69 -11.00 8.97
CA ASP A 83 12.56 -11.81 9.82
C ASP A 83 14.02 -11.70 9.38
N SER A 84 14.91 -11.45 10.33
CA SER A 84 16.34 -11.35 10.07
C SER A 84 17.15 -11.82 11.28
N LEU A 85 18.20 -12.60 11.02
CA LEU A 85 19.14 -13.03 12.05
C LEU A 85 20.23 -12.00 12.33
N TYR A 86 20.31 -10.94 11.52
CA TYR A 86 21.38 -9.95 11.61
C TYR A 86 21.11 -8.84 12.62
N PHE A 87 19.87 -8.68 13.08
CA PHE A 87 19.46 -7.61 13.99
C PHE A 87 19.03 -8.18 15.34
N SER A 88 19.32 -7.43 16.41
CA SER A 88 19.10 -7.91 17.78
C SER A 88 17.63 -8.16 18.11
N ASP A 89 16.71 -7.44 17.46
CA ASP A 89 15.27 -7.65 17.63
C ASP A 89 14.69 -8.71 16.69
N GLY A 90 15.55 -9.31 15.85
CA GLY A 90 15.12 -10.32 14.88
C GLY A 90 14.43 -9.77 13.66
N LEU A 91 14.45 -8.45 13.45
CA LEU A 91 13.70 -7.80 12.39
C LEU A 91 14.58 -6.89 11.53
N TYR A 92 14.38 -6.94 10.23
CA TYR A 92 14.93 -6.00 9.26
C TYR A 92 13.83 -5.07 8.79
N ASN A 93 13.96 -3.78 9.15
CA ASN A 93 12.92 -2.80 8.86
C ASN A 93 13.26 -2.02 7.59
N ARG A 94 12.27 -1.82 6.73
CA ARG A 94 12.41 -1.02 5.51
C ARG A 94 11.19 -0.12 5.35
N SER A 95 11.39 1.02 4.70
CA SER A 95 10.32 1.93 4.35
C SER A 95 10.59 2.55 2.99
N GLY A 96 9.55 3.05 2.34
CA GLY A 96 9.69 3.68 1.05
C GLY A 96 8.37 4.20 0.51
N GLU A 97 8.43 4.73 -0.70
CA GLU A 97 7.26 5.21 -1.42
C GLU A 97 6.93 4.26 -2.56
N ILE A 98 5.64 4.15 -2.86
CA ILE A 98 5.14 3.34 -3.97
C ILE A 98 4.64 4.30 -5.05
N GLN A 99 5.13 4.12 -6.28
CA GLN A 99 4.60 4.84 -7.44
C GLN A 99 3.39 4.09 -7.98
N THR A 100 2.22 4.70 -7.86
CA THR A 100 0.98 4.01 -8.23
C THR A 100 0.62 4.19 -9.70
N ASN A 101 1.02 5.31 -10.32
CA ASN A 101 0.58 5.72 -11.65
C ASN A 101 -0.95 5.79 -11.79
N LEU A 102 -1.63 6.09 -10.67
CA LEU A 102 -3.08 6.19 -10.61
C LEU A 102 -3.49 7.63 -10.31
N TYR A 103 -4.54 8.09 -10.98
CA TYR A 103 -5.15 9.39 -10.73
C TYR A 103 -6.59 9.16 -10.28
N LEU A 104 -6.89 9.55 -9.03
CA LEU A 104 -8.22 9.39 -8.47
C LEU A 104 -9.10 10.58 -8.82
N ILE A 105 -10.27 10.30 -9.37
CA ILE A 105 -11.33 11.29 -9.56
C ILE A 105 -12.40 11.03 -8.51
N ASN A 106 -12.54 11.96 -7.57
CA ASN A 106 -13.58 11.86 -6.57
C ASN A 106 -14.86 12.44 -7.15
N GLU A 107 -15.80 11.56 -7.48
CA GLU A 107 -17.04 11.91 -8.15
C GLU A 107 -18.06 12.59 -7.22
N GLY A 108 -17.80 12.60 -5.92
CA GLY A 108 -18.59 13.30 -4.93
C GLY A 108 -18.19 14.75 -4.71
N GLU A 109 -17.08 15.18 -5.31
CA GLU A 109 -16.60 16.56 -5.20
C GLU A 109 -17.32 17.50 -6.17
#